data_be0ff3d794999dc96e699fcfcc217c1c
#
_entry.id   be0ff3d794999dc96e699fcfcc217c1c
#
_cell.length_a   1.000
_cell.length_b   1.000
_cell.length_c   1.000
_cell.angle_alpha   90.00
_cell.angle_beta   90.00
_cell.angle_gamma   90.00
#
_symmetry.space_group_name_H-M   'P 1'
#
loop_
_entity.id
_entity.type
_entity.pdbx_description
1 polymer ?
#
loop_
_entity_poly.entity_id
_entity_poly.type
_entity_poly.pdbx_seq_one_letter_code
_entity_poly.pdbx_strand_id
1 'polypeptide(L)'
;MRSLKRILLDYLHKCQRLRPFKQIHAQLVTGGFLRDDSVVNKAVEFFGKSANLVNYACDFLKHADGPISSFPFNTLISIYASSGRPQVAIFFHRRILKDGFVPDMYTFPAVLKSCAKFSGMGERMQLHGMVIKMGFLRDIYIQNSLVHLYGVCGDFGGARKVFDDMSVRDVVSWTGIMSGFVRAGLFEDAVALFLRMDVEPNIATFLSVLGSCGRLSYLDMGKAIHGLVLKRVFGTGLEVSNALMDMYVKCQSLCEAKQIFDELQEKDIVSWTNMISGLVQCKRPKESLELFHDMQTSGVKPDEIVLTSVLSACASLGALDCGRWVHEYIDRMGIKRDMHIGTALIDMYAKCGCIEMALQIFSGMPSKNVFAWNSLLGGLALHGHGHEAVRYFKEMARIGMRPNEVTFLVILTACCHSGLVDEGRRYIYEMTSLYNLSPKLEHFGCMVDLLCKAGLLNEALQLIKIMPMLPDVRIWGAILSACKSHGNLELPQEILHDLRELESQDSGVYVLLSNIYASNNSWADVKRIRRSMREKGIIKEPGSSAIEVHGKAHEFIVGDSNHPQNTEIHELLKILTSQIYLEGHFTHSFLIR
;
A
#
# COMPACT_ATOMS: atom_id res chain seq x y z
N MET A 1 -26.90 33.22 49.66
CA MET A 1 -26.88 31.98 48.88
C MET A 1 -26.45 32.16 47.41
N ARG A 2 -27.03 33.08 46.59
CA ARG A 2 -26.64 33.30 45.16
C ARG A 2 -25.15 33.69 44.99
N SER A 3 -24.59 34.52 45.90
CA SER A 3 -23.17 34.92 45.85
C SER A 3 -22.20 33.76 46.10
N LEU A 4 -22.50 32.90 47.06
CA LEU A 4 -21.66 31.71 47.41
C LEU A 4 -21.67 30.70 46.25
N LYS A 5 -22.83 30.43 45.65
CA LYS A 5 -22.95 29.55 44.46
C LYS A 5 -22.06 30.03 43.32
N ARG A 6 -22.06 31.34 43.01
CA ARG A 6 -21.24 31.92 41.93
C ARG A 6 -19.75 31.76 42.19
N ILE A 7 -19.32 31.98 43.44
CA ILE A 7 -17.92 31.81 43.87
C ILE A 7 -17.50 30.35 43.72
N LEU A 8 -18.33 29.39 44.16
CA LEU A 8 -18.03 27.97 44.06
C LEU A 8 -17.96 27.49 42.61
N LEU A 9 -18.81 27.99 41.72
CA LEU A 9 -18.76 27.71 40.29
C LEU A 9 -17.48 28.23 39.64
N ASP A 10 -17.00 29.43 40.02
CA ASP A 10 -15.72 29.97 39.53
C ASP A 10 -14.52 29.14 40.03
N TYR A 11 -14.57 28.68 41.28
CA TYR A 11 -13.53 27.76 41.82
C TYR A 11 -13.56 26.40 41.11
N LEU A 12 -14.74 25.84 40.82
CA LEU A 12 -14.86 24.58 40.05
C LEU A 12 -14.23 24.72 38.66
N HIS A 13 -14.45 25.85 38.00
CA HIS A 13 -13.89 26.08 36.65
C HIS A 13 -12.36 26.13 36.68
N LYS A 14 -11.76 26.72 37.71
CA LYS A 14 -10.29 26.83 37.88
C LYS A 14 -9.66 25.59 38.50
N CYS A 15 -10.47 24.64 39.00
CA CYS A 15 -9.97 23.48 39.70
C CYS A 15 -9.29 22.49 38.74
N GLN A 16 -8.02 22.12 39.07
CA GLN A 16 -7.24 21.15 38.29
C GLN A 16 -6.81 19.92 39.09
N ARG A 17 -6.97 19.94 40.43
CA ARG A 17 -6.51 18.88 41.36
C ARG A 17 -7.64 18.34 42.21
N LEU A 18 -7.57 17.04 42.58
CA LEU A 18 -8.61 16.36 43.33
C LEU A 18 -8.78 16.90 44.77
N ARG A 19 -7.70 17.31 45.45
CA ARG A 19 -7.79 17.85 46.83
C ARG A 19 -8.63 19.12 46.93
N PRO A 20 -8.37 20.18 46.14
CA PRO A 20 -9.26 21.36 46.09
C PRO A 20 -10.69 21.02 45.69
N PHE A 21 -10.86 20.10 44.72
CA PHE A 21 -12.20 19.66 44.33
C PHE A 21 -12.98 19.03 45.49
N LYS A 22 -12.36 18.17 46.32
CA LYS A 22 -13.02 17.57 47.48
C LYS A 22 -13.49 18.63 48.50
N GLN A 23 -12.74 19.71 48.68
CA GLN A 23 -13.13 20.83 49.56
C GLN A 23 -14.35 21.58 48.99
N ILE A 24 -14.33 21.86 47.68
CA ILE A 24 -15.45 22.47 46.98
C ILE A 24 -16.69 21.55 47.07
N HIS A 25 -16.51 20.25 46.82
CA HIS A 25 -17.58 19.26 46.91
C HIS A 25 -18.23 19.25 48.31
N ALA A 26 -17.44 19.25 49.38
CA ALA A 26 -17.98 19.32 50.73
C ALA A 26 -18.82 20.57 50.96
N GLN A 27 -18.41 21.73 50.45
CA GLN A 27 -19.18 22.97 50.50
C GLN A 27 -20.43 22.95 49.63
N LEU A 28 -20.41 22.27 48.48
CA LEU A 28 -21.59 22.07 47.61
C LEU A 28 -22.65 21.18 48.31
N VAL A 29 -22.20 20.13 49.00
CA VAL A 29 -23.08 19.24 49.78
C VAL A 29 -23.71 20.03 50.95
N THR A 30 -22.88 20.65 51.78
CA THR A 30 -23.37 21.39 52.98
C THR A 30 -24.23 22.60 52.61
N GLY A 31 -24.00 23.21 51.45
CA GLY A 31 -24.78 24.32 50.93
C GLY A 31 -26.07 23.90 50.20
N GLY A 32 -26.32 22.59 50.02
CA GLY A 32 -27.48 22.06 49.30
C GLY A 32 -27.49 22.39 47.79
N PHE A 33 -26.31 22.70 47.20
CA PHE A 33 -26.19 23.09 45.80
C PHE A 33 -26.16 21.92 44.82
N LEU A 34 -26.09 20.68 45.27
CA LEU A 34 -26.07 19.50 44.39
C LEU A 34 -27.41 19.19 43.74
N ARG A 35 -28.48 19.90 44.13
CA ARG A 35 -29.79 19.88 43.45
C ARG A 35 -29.83 20.75 42.18
N ASP A 36 -28.78 21.51 41.91
CA ASP A 36 -28.73 22.46 40.81
C ASP A 36 -27.93 21.88 39.65
N ASP A 37 -28.58 21.57 38.55
CA ASP A 37 -27.97 20.99 37.33
C ASP A 37 -26.77 21.79 36.83
N SER A 38 -26.75 23.11 36.99
CA SER A 38 -25.59 23.91 36.56
C SER A 38 -24.34 23.66 37.36
N VAL A 39 -24.47 23.29 38.62
CA VAL A 39 -23.36 22.91 39.50
C VAL A 39 -22.88 21.52 39.19
N VAL A 40 -23.80 20.58 39.02
CA VAL A 40 -23.50 19.20 38.66
C VAL A 40 -22.78 19.14 37.31
N ASN A 41 -23.24 19.87 36.30
CA ASN A 41 -22.64 19.92 34.97
C ASN A 41 -21.20 20.45 35.02
N LYS A 42 -20.92 21.49 35.81
CA LYS A 42 -19.56 22.00 35.98
C LYS A 42 -18.65 21.03 36.73
N ALA A 43 -19.16 20.29 37.70
CA ALA A 43 -18.41 19.23 38.37
C ALA A 43 -18.06 18.08 37.40
N VAL A 44 -18.96 17.76 36.48
CA VAL A 44 -18.79 16.75 35.44
C VAL A 44 -17.62 17.08 34.49
N GLU A 45 -17.45 18.35 34.11
CA GLU A 45 -16.30 18.80 33.31
C GLU A 45 -14.94 18.52 33.99
N PHE A 46 -14.89 18.64 35.33
CA PHE A 46 -13.69 18.30 36.10
C PHE A 46 -13.39 16.78 36.04
N PHE A 47 -14.39 15.93 36.18
CA PHE A 47 -14.21 14.48 36.13
C PHE A 47 -13.73 13.98 34.77
N GLY A 48 -14.10 14.62 33.70
CA GLY A 48 -13.68 14.30 32.34
C GLY A 48 -12.16 14.43 32.11
N LYS A 49 -11.46 15.22 32.96
CA LYS A 49 -10.01 15.46 32.81
C LYS A 49 -9.14 14.26 33.14
N SER A 50 -9.63 13.27 33.92
CA SER A 50 -8.85 12.13 34.34
C SER A 50 -9.68 10.84 34.48
N ALA A 51 -9.19 9.75 33.88
CA ALA A 51 -9.82 8.43 34.00
C ALA A 51 -9.86 7.89 35.43
N ASN A 52 -8.91 8.27 36.27
CA ASN A 52 -8.82 7.79 37.66
C ASN A 52 -9.96 8.35 38.53
N LEU A 53 -10.73 9.31 38.03
CA LEU A 53 -11.85 9.94 38.76
C LEU A 53 -13.19 9.28 38.50
N VAL A 54 -13.27 8.22 37.69
CA VAL A 54 -14.52 7.55 37.29
C VAL A 54 -15.35 7.09 38.50
N ASN A 55 -14.71 6.37 39.47
CA ASN A 55 -15.42 5.92 40.66
C ASN A 55 -15.95 7.08 41.48
N TYR A 56 -15.13 8.11 41.65
CA TYR A 56 -15.54 9.31 42.39
C TYR A 56 -16.69 10.07 41.67
N ALA A 57 -16.66 10.11 40.35
CA ALA A 57 -17.74 10.68 39.54
C ALA A 57 -19.06 9.91 39.71
N CYS A 58 -18.99 8.58 39.71
CA CYS A 58 -20.16 7.73 40.01
C CYS A 58 -20.76 8.00 41.39
N ASP A 59 -19.89 8.04 42.40
CA ASP A 59 -20.33 8.29 43.79
C ASP A 59 -20.87 9.72 43.97
N PHE A 60 -20.24 10.71 43.30
CA PHE A 60 -20.72 12.09 43.27
C PHE A 60 -22.13 12.18 42.69
N LEU A 61 -22.37 11.55 41.54
CA LEU A 61 -23.68 11.58 40.88
C LEU A 61 -24.76 10.81 41.63
N LYS A 62 -24.39 9.75 42.41
CA LYS A 62 -25.32 9.04 43.29
C LYS A 62 -25.82 9.88 44.46
N HIS A 63 -24.95 10.72 45.03
CA HIS A 63 -25.24 11.52 46.19
C HIS A 63 -25.77 12.92 45.84
N ALA A 64 -25.95 13.21 44.57
CA ALA A 64 -26.63 14.43 44.17
C ALA A 64 -28.13 14.30 44.48
N ASP A 65 -28.60 15.07 45.49
CA ASP A 65 -29.97 15.05 45.98
C ASP A 65 -30.98 15.57 44.96
N GLY A 66 -31.75 14.68 44.33
CA GLY A 66 -32.84 15.05 43.42
C GLY A 66 -32.89 14.21 42.14
N PRO A 67 -33.92 14.32 41.31
CA PRO A 67 -33.95 13.67 40.01
C PRO A 67 -32.91 14.35 39.10
N ILE A 68 -31.70 13.76 39.01
CA ILE A 68 -30.64 14.23 38.13
C ILE A 68 -31.11 13.98 36.71
N SER A 69 -31.05 15.00 35.85
CA SER A 69 -31.24 14.83 34.42
C SER A 69 -30.22 13.86 33.85
N SER A 70 -30.53 13.23 32.71
CA SER A 70 -29.56 12.34 32.00
C SER A 70 -28.33 13.09 31.48
N PHE A 71 -28.37 14.41 31.41
CA PHE A 71 -27.36 15.28 30.84
C PHE A 71 -25.94 15.11 31.44
N PRO A 72 -25.74 15.13 32.79
CA PRO A 72 -24.42 14.91 33.39
C PRO A 72 -23.80 13.56 33.05
N PHE A 73 -24.62 12.51 33.01
CA PHE A 73 -24.18 11.16 32.64
C PHE A 73 -23.75 11.09 31.17
N ASN A 74 -24.57 11.63 30.26
CA ASN A 74 -24.29 11.69 28.84
C ASN A 74 -23.03 12.50 28.52
N THR A 75 -22.85 13.62 29.25
CA THR A 75 -21.66 14.46 29.12
C THR A 75 -20.39 13.70 29.51
N LEU A 76 -20.38 12.98 30.63
CA LEU A 76 -19.22 12.17 31.02
C LEU A 76 -18.92 11.04 30.05
N ILE A 77 -19.93 10.31 29.60
CA ILE A 77 -19.77 9.26 28.59
C ILE A 77 -19.16 9.85 27.32
N SER A 78 -19.69 11.00 26.85
CA SER A 78 -19.20 11.68 25.66
C SER A 78 -17.76 12.18 25.81
N ILE A 79 -17.40 12.76 26.94
CA ILE A 79 -16.04 13.22 27.24
C ILE A 79 -15.06 12.03 27.22
N TYR A 80 -15.38 10.91 27.89
CA TYR A 80 -14.52 9.74 27.89
C TYR A 80 -14.41 9.10 26.50
N ALA A 81 -15.50 9.07 25.74
CA ALA A 81 -15.52 8.56 24.37
C ALA A 81 -14.64 9.41 23.41
N SER A 82 -14.67 10.74 23.54
CA SER A 82 -13.93 11.68 22.69
C SER A 82 -12.46 11.83 23.10
N SER A 83 -12.13 11.70 24.39
CA SER A 83 -10.76 11.84 24.92
C SER A 83 -9.85 10.61 24.68
N GLY A 84 -10.21 9.73 23.75
CA GLY A 84 -9.40 8.52 23.45
C GLY A 84 -9.46 7.43 24.53
N ARG A 85 -10.49 7.45 25.39
CA ARG A 85 -10.65 6.51 26.52
C ARG A 85 -11.96 5.71 26.41
N PRO A 86 -12.20 4.98 25.32
CA PRO A 86 -13.47 4.29 25.08
C PRO A 86 -13.79 3.25 26.15
N GLN A 87 -12.77 2.60 26.71
CA GLN A 87 -12.91 1.62 27.80
C GLN A 87 -13.55 2.24 29.06
N VAL A 88 -13.11 3.47 29.38
CA VAL A 88 -13.62 4.21 30.54
C VAL A 88 -15.07 4.61 30.34
N ALA A 89 -15.44 5.03 29.12
CA ALA A 89 -16.82 5.35 28.77
C ALA A 89 -17.76 4.14 28.92
N ILE A 90 -17.34 2.96 28.44
CA ILE A 90 -18.10 1.71 28.56
C ILE A 90 -18.21 1.27 30.03
N PHE A 91 -17.09 1.31 30.76
CA PHE A 91 -17.09 0.96 32.18
C PHE A 91 -18.01 1.90 32.98
N PHE A 92 -17.93 3.21 32.73
CA PHE A 92 -18.78 4.19 33.37
C PHE A 92 -20.28 3.95 33.04
N HIS A 93 -20.61 3.74 31.77
CA HIS A 93 -21.97 3.40 31.35
C HIS A 93 -22.51 2.15 32.07
N ARG A 94 -21.72 1.06 32.13
CA ARG A 94 -22.12 -0.15 32.86
C ARG A 94 -22.32 0.07 34.36
N ARG A 95 -21.48 0.92 34.97
CA ARG A 95 -21.56 1.21 36.40
C ARG A 95 -22.83 1.97 36.73
N ILE A 96 -23.13 3.03 35.96
CA ILE A 96 -24.32 3.85 36.19
C ILE A 96 -25.64 3.10 35.91
N LEU A 97 -25.65 2.16 34.96
CA LEU A 97 -26.79 1.28 34.73
C LEU A 97 -27.11 0.42 35.95
N LYS A 98 -26.09 -0.11 36.64
CA LYS A 98 -26.25 -0.87 37.88
C LYS A 98 -26.83 0.03 38.99
N ASP A 99 -26.58 1.33 38.92
CA ASP A 99 -27.03 2.33 39.90
C ASP A 99 -28.44 2.88 39.53
N GLY A 100 -29.12 2.26 38.55
CA GLY A 100 -30.50 2.59 38.17
C GLY A 100 -30.66 3.69 37.12
N PHE A 101 -29.56 4.14 36.48
CA PHE A 101 -29.62 5.09 35.38
C PHE A 101 -30.36 4.50 34.17
N VAL A 102 -31.29 5.29 33.61
CA VAL A 102 -32.02 4.92 32.37
C VAL A 102 -31.42 5.70 31.20
N PRO A 103 -30.75 5.01 30.24
CA PRO A 103 -30.20 5.64 29.05
C PRO A 103 -31.29 6.30 28.20
N ASP A 104 -30.94 7.43 27.61
CA ASP A 104 -31.78 8.13 26.64
C ASP A 104 -31.17 8.14 25.24
N MET A 105 -31.83 8.82 24.29
CA MET A 105 -31.36 8.92 22.92
C MET A 105 -29.96 9.55 22.77
N TYR A 106 -29.50 10.36 23.70
CA TYR A 106 -28.18 11.01 23.68
C TYR A 106 -27.08 10.13 24.28
N THR A 107 -27.45 9.13 25.11
CA THR A 107 -26.51 8.17 25.72
C THR A 107 -25.92 7.24 24.65
N PHE A 108 -26.78 6.69 23.78
CA PHE A 108 -26.40 5.60 22.87
C PHE A 108 -25.33 5.95 21.85
N PRO A 109 -25.35 7.11 21.16
CA PRO A 109 -24.33 7.43 20.15
C PRO A 109 -22.89 7.41 20.71
N ALA A 110 -22.68 7.96 21.90
CA ALA A 110 -21.36 7.99 22.55
C ALA A 110 -20.90 6.60 23.02
N VAL A 111 -21.81 5.80 23.57
CA VAL A 111 -21.53 4.43 24.01
C VAL A 111 -21.24 3.51 22.82
N LEU A 112 -22.06 3.57 21.76
CA LEU A 112 -21.89 2.79 20.54
C LEU A 112 -20.56 3.12 19.85
N LYS A 113 -20.20 4.41 19.75
CA LYS A 113 -18.90 4.86 19.22
C LYS A 113 -17.72 4.35 20.04
N SER A 114 -17.87 4.29 21.38
CA SER A 114 -16.85 3.74 22.26
C SER A 114 -16.73 2.23 22.10
N CYS A 115 -17.85 1.54 21.98
CA CYS A 115 -17.90 0.09 21.74
C CYS A 115 -17.27 -0.29 20.40
N ALA A 116 -17.45 0.52 19.34
CA ALA A 116 -16.81 0.30 18.04
C ALA A 116 -15.28 0.25 18.10
N LYS A 117 -14.68 1.00 19.04
CA LYS A 117 -13.22 1.06 19.19
C LYS A 117 -12.62 -0.05 20.04
N PHE A 118 -13.39 -0.72 20.88
CA PHE A 118 -12.81 -1.57 21.93
C PHE A 118 -13.46 -2.94 22.11
N SER A 119 -14.76 -3.12 21.81
CA SER A 119 -15.52 -4.23 22.38
C SER A 119 -15.67 -5.46 21.49
N GLY A 120 -15.81 -6.63 22.16
CA GLY A 120 -16.14 -7.90 21.54
C GLY A 120 -17.60 -7.99 21.03
N MET A 121 -17.90 -9.09 20.29
CA MET A 121 -19.20 -9.28 19.64
C MET A 121 -20.40 -9.28 20.60
N GLY A 122 -20.23 -9.81 21.81
CA GLY A 122 -21.32 -9.90 22.79
C GLY A 122 -21.84 -8.55 23.28
N GLU A 123 -20.95 -7.57 23.50
CA GLU A 123 -21.34 -6.24 23.98
C GLU A 123 -22.11 -5.43 22.93
N ARG A 124 -21.75 -5.60 21.66
CA ARG A 124 -22.43 -4.97 20.54
C ARG A 124 -23.89 -5.41 20.43
N MET A 125 -24.11 -6.72 20.56
CA MET A 125 -25.45 -7.30 20.53
C MET A 125 -26.30 -6.86 21.73
N GLN A 126 -25.69 -6.74 22.92
CA GLN A 126 -26.37 -6.25 24.11
C GLN A 126 -26.79 -4.78 23.95
N LEU A 127 -25.91 -3.91 23.44
CA LEU A 127 -26.24 -2.51 23.21
C LEU A 127 -27.33 -2.35 22.14
N HIS A 128 -27.25 -3.09 21.03
CA HIS A 128 -28.27 -3.07 19.99
C HIS A 128 -29.62 -3.57 20.54
N GLY A 129 -29.63 -4.69 21.29
CA GLY A 129 -30.82 -5.17 21.97
C GLY A 129 -31.41 -4.17 22.97
N MET A 130 -30.56 -3.40 23.67
CA MET A 130 -31.01 -2.32 24.56
C MET A 130 -31.66 -1.17 23.79
N VAL A 131 -31.08 -0.75 22.66
CA VAL A 131 -31.67 0.25 21.75
C VAL A 131 -33.07 -0.17 21.30
N ILE A 132 -33.23 -1.44 20.88
CA ILE A 132 -34.52 -2.00 20.45
C ILE A 132 -35.52 -1.98 21.62
N LYS A 133 -35.12 -2.52 22.78
CA LYS A 133 -35.98 -2.63 23.97
C LYS A 133 -36.49 -1.28 24.47
N MET A 134 -35.67 -0.23 24.31
CA MET A 134 -36.02 1.14 24.72
C MET A 134 -36.77 1.93 23.64
N GLY A 135 -36.99 1.37 22.46
CA GLY A 135 -37.76 2.01 21.39
C GLY A 135 -37.00 3.07 20.59
N PHE A 136 -35.66 3.16 20.74
CA PHE A 136 -34.86 4.17 20.04
C PHE A 136 -34.36 3.76 18.66
N LEU A 137 -34.79 2.59 18.15
CA LEU A 137 -34.32 2.08 16.87
C LEU A 137 -34.68 2.97 15.66
N ARG A 138 -35.66 3.85 15.80
CA ARG A 138 -36.08 4.79 14.73
C ARG A 138 -35.31 6.12 14.73
N ASP A 139 -34.46 6.35 15.73
CA ASP A 139 -33.64 7.56 15.79
C ASP A 139 -32.47 7.48 14.80
N ILE A 140 -32.34 8.45 13.91
CA ILE A 140 -31.35 8.46 12.83
C ILE A 140 -29.90 8.50 13.36
N TYR A 141 -29.65 9.23 14.47
CA TYR A 141 -28.29 9.32 15.05
C TYR A 141 -27.87 7.99 15.68
N ILE A 142 -28.82 7.27 16.27
CA ILE A 142 -28.57 5.94 16.83
C ILE A 142 -28.38 4.93 15.73
N GLN A 143 -29.21 4.95 14.67
CA GLN A 143 -29.05 4.07 13.50
C GLN A 143 -27.69 4.31 12.82
N ASN A 144 -27.29 5.56 12.58
CA ASN A 144 -25.98 5.91 12.04
C ASN A 144 -24.84 5.39 12.94
N SER A 145 -25.00 5.46 14.25
CA SER A 145 -24.02 4.93 15.21
C SER A 145 -23.96 3.40 15.19
N LEU A 146 -25.09 2.72 14.99
CA LEU A 146 -25.14 1.26 14.81
C LEU A 146 -24.50 0.83 13.50
N VAL A 147 -24.79 1.49 12.38
CA VAL A 147 -24.13 1.24 11.08
C VAL A 147 -22.62 1.39 11.22
N HIS A 148 -22.17 2.46 11.87
CA HIS A 148 -20.74 2.68 12.16
C HIS A 148 -20.15 1.57 13.05
N LEU A 149 -20.86 1.18 14.13
CA LEU A 149 -20.43 0.11 15.02
C LEU A 149 -20.20 -1.19 14.27
N TYR A 150 -21.20 -1.65 13.53
CA TYR A 150 -21.13 -2.89 12.76
C TYR A 150 -20.06 -2.82 11.67
N GLY A 151 -19.95 -1.69 10.95
CA GLY A 151 -18.94 -1.48 9.91
C GLY A 151 -17.50 -1.50 10.43
N VAL A 152 -17.23 -0.89 11.60
CA VAL A 152 -15.88 -0.92 12.23
C VAL A 152 -15.54 -2.33 12.71
N CYS A 153 -16.54 -3.08 13.14
CA CYS A 153 -16.35 -4.39 13.71
C CYS A 153 -16.32 -5.54 12.68
N GLY A 154 -16.42 -5.22 11.38
CA GLY A 154 -16.36 -6.21 10.31
C GLY A 154 -17.67 -7.00 10.08
N ASP A 155 -18.76 -6.64 10.75
CA ASP A 155 -20.07 -7.25 10.51
C ASP A 155 -20.86 -6.41 9.49
N PHE A 156 -20.49 -6.58 8.22
CA PHE A 156 -21.09 -5.81 7.12
C PHE A 156 -22.53 -6.21 6.83
N GLY A 157 -22.89 -7.47 7.10
CA GLY A 157 -24.27 -7.95 7.02
C GLY A 157 -25.18 -7.23 8.02
N GLY A 158 -24.73 -7.12 9.26
CA GLY A 158 -25.41 -6.35 10.31
C GLY A 158 -25.51 -4.86 9.98
N ALA A 159 -24.42 -4.27 9.49
CA ALA A 159 -24.43 -2.86 9.06
C ALA A 159 -25.44 -2.61 7.94
N ARG A 160 -25.45 -3.49 6.93
CA ARG A 160 -26.38 -3.40 5.79
C ARG A 160 -27.83 -3.55 6.23
N LYS A 161 -28.11 -4.53 7.10
CA LYS A 161 -29.46 -4.74 7.62
C LYS A 161 -29.99 -3.50 8.35
N VAL A 162 -29.18 -2.93 9.25
CA VAL A 162 -29.58 -1.68 9.95
C VAL A 162 -29.82 -0.55 8.95
N PHE A 163 -28.95 -0.40 7.95
CA PHE A 163 -29.08 0.62 6.91
C PHE A 163 -30.33 0.40 6.04
N ASP A 164 -30.63 -0.82 5.63
CA ASP A 164 -31.80 -1.14 4.80
C ASP A 164 -33.11 -0.95 5.57
N ASP A 165 -33.12 -1.17 6.89
CA ASP A 165 -34.26 -0.97 7.79
C ASP A 165 -34.52 0.54 8.11
N MET A 166 -33.60 1.44 7.73
CA MET A 166 -33.79 2.89 7.94
C MET A 166 -34.89 3.44 7.04
N SER A 167 -35.91 4.07 7.63
CA SER A 167 -36.99 4.74 6.91
C SER A 167 -36.56 6.05 6.26
N VAL A 168 -35.63 6.76 6.88
CA VAL A 168 -35.01 8.00 6.38
C VAL A 168 -33.51 7.84 6.44
N ARG A 169 -32.83 8.15 5.34
CA ARG A 169 -31.37 8.09 5.23
C ARG A 169 -30.84 9.48 4.90
N ASP A 170 -29.95 9.98 5.72
CA ASP A 170 -29.23 11.23 5.46
C ASP A 170 -27.84 10.95 4.82
N VAL A 171 -27.14 12.02 4.49
CA VAL A 171 -25.77 11.90 3.93
C VAL A 171 -24.81 11.16 4.87
N VAL A 172 -25.02 11.23 6.19
CA VAL A 172 -24.19 10.53 7.19
C VAL A 172 -24.46 9.04 7.15
N SER A 173 -25.71 8.61 6.98
CA SER A 173 -26.11 7.21 6.83
C SER A 173 -25.40 6.57 5.62
N TRP A 174 -25.53 7.22 4.45
CA TRP A 174 -24.91 6.75 3.21
C TRP A 174 -23.38 6.71 3.29
N THR A 175 -22.78 7.81 3.79
CA THR A 175 -21.31 7.88 3.93
C THR A 175 -20.79 6.88 4.96
N GLY A 176 -21.54 6.67 6.05
CA GLY A 176 -21.18 5.75 7.12
C GLY A 176 -21.07 4.30 6.64
N ILE A 177 -22.07 3.82 5.89
CA ILE A 177 -22.05 2.46 5.34
C ILE A 177 -21.01 2.31 4.23
N MET A 178 -20.88 3.28 3.31
CA MET A 178 -19.85 3.25 2.27
C MET A 178 -18.45 3.21 2.87
N SER A 179 -18.15 4.05 3.86
CA SER A 179 -16.85 4.04 4.56
C SER A 179 -16.60 2.72 5.30
N GLY A 180 -17.64 2.06 5.79
CA GLY A 180 -17.58 0.72 6.34
C GLY A 180 -17.14 -0.30 5.29
N PHE A 181 -17.76 -0.30 4.12
CA PHE A 181 -17.44 -1.20 3.00
C PHE A 181 -16.05 -0.96 2.43
N VAL A 182 -15.63 0.31 2.29
CA VAL A 182 -14.26 0.66 1.85
C VAL A 182 -13.21 0.08 2.81
N ARG A 183 -13.41 0.20 4.12
CA ARG A 183 -12.50 -0.40 5.12
C ARG A 183 -12.46 -1.92 5.06
N ALA A 184 -13.53 -2.54 4.62
CA ALA A 184 -13.64 -3.98 4.41
C ALA A 184 -12.98 -4.49 3.13
N GLY A 185 -12.61 -3.60 2.23
CA GLY A 185 -12.18 -3.97 0.89
C GLY A 185 -13.34 -4.31 -0.06
N LEU A 186 -14.59 -4.04 0.33
CA LEU A 186 -15.81 -4.25 -0.46
C LEU A 186 -16.06 -3.01 -1.35
N PHE A 187 -15.15 -2.75 -2.26
CA PHE A 187 -15.13 -1.53 -3.07
C PHE A 187 -16.28 -1.46 -4.07
N GLU A 188 -16.65 -2.59 -4.66
CA GLU A 188 -17.78 -2.69 -5.61
C GLU A 188 -19.11 -2.32 -4.93
N ASP A 189 -19.35 -2.84 -3.71
CA ASP A 189 -20.52 -2.51 -2.93
C ASP A 189 -20.57 -1.02 -2.56
N ALA A 190 -19.42 -0.42 -2.26
CA ALA A 190 -19.35 1.02 -1.96
C ALA A 190 -19.71 1.87 -3.18
N VAL A 191 -19.25 1.51 -4.38
CA VAL A 191 -19.62 2.18 -5.64
C VAL A 191 -21.10 1.96 -5.96
N ALA A 192 -21.62 0.73 -5.78
CA ALA A 192 -23.03 0.44 -5.99
C ALA A 192 -23.95 1.24 -5.06
N LEU A 193 -23.55 1.45 -3.81
CA LEU A 193 -24.28 2.32 -2.88
C LEU A 193 -24.26 3.79 -3.31
N PHE A 194 -23.13 4.29 -3.80
CA PHE A 194 -23.02 5.65 -4.31
C PHE A 194 -23.99 5.89 -5.48
N LEU A 195 -24.11 4.94 -6.40
CA LEU A 195 -25.03 5.03 -7.54
C LEU A 195 -26.52 5.00 -7.13
N ARG A 196 -26.83 4.44 -5.97
CA ARG A 196 -28.19 4.38 -5.41
C ARG A 196 -28.52 5.52 -4.47
N MET A 197 -27.53 6.38 -4.16
CA MET A 197 -27.68 7.47 -3.22
C MET A 197 -28.65 8.52 -3.75
N ASP A 198 -29.68 8.80 -2.97
CA ASP A 198 -30.78 9.72 -3.29
C ASP A 198 -30.64 11.10 -2.63
N VAL A 199 -29.58 11.31 -1.86
CA VAL A 199 -29.25 12.57 -1.19
C VAL A 199 -27.94 13.14 -1.73
N GLU A 200 -27.72 14.44 -1.51
CA GLU A 200 -26.49 15.09 -1.99
C GLU A 200 -25.24 14.55 -1.31
N PRO A 201 -24.24 14.04 -2.10
CA PRO A 201 -22.97 13.61 -1.55
C PRO A 201 -22.18 14.73 -0.91
N ASN A 202 -21.50 14.45 0.19
CA ASN A 202 -20.53 15.36 0.82
C ASN A 202 -19.09 14.97 0.47
N ILE A 203 -18.11 15.74 0.96
CA ILE A 203 -16.68 15.48 0.72
C ILE A 203 -16.32 14.05 1.13
N ALA A 204 -16.73 13.58 2.31
CA ALA A 204 -16.40 12.23 2.78
C ALA A 204 -17.02 11.12 1.91
N THR A 205 -18.17 11.37 1.28
CA THR A 205 -18.76 10.48 0.27
C THR A 205 -17.85 10.39 -0.95
N PHE A 206 -17.41 11.55 -1.49
CA PHE A 206 -16.51 11.57 -2.64
C PHE A 206 -15.17 10.88 -2.35
N LEU A 207 -14.56 11.13 -1.18
CA LEU A 207 -13.32 10.46 -0.78
C LEU A 207 -13.48 8.94 -0.74
N SER A 208 -14.61 8.44 -0.21
CA SER A 208 -14.89 7.00 -0.11
C SER A 208 -15.06 6.36 -1.50
N VAL A 209 -15.82 6.99 -2.39
CA VAL A 209 -16.09 6.41 -3.72
C VAL A 209 -14.91 6.56 -4.67
N LEU A 210 -14.17 7.68 -4.64
CA LEU A 210 -12.94 7.85 -5.44
C LEU A 210 -11.88 6.84 -5.02
N GLY A 211 -11.69 6.65 -3.71
CA GLY A 211 -10.79 5.60 -3.21
C GLY A 211 -11.19 4.21 -3.69
N SER A 212 -12.49 3.90 -3.75
CA SER A 212 -13.00 2.63 -4.29
C SER A 212 -12.75 2.50 -5.79
N CYS A 213 -13.02 3.54 -6.58
CA CYS A 213 -12.75 3.55 -8.03
C CYS A 213 -11.27 3.31 -8.33
N GLY A 214 -10.36 3.94 -7.58
CA GLY A 214 -8.93 3.71 -7.71
C GLY A 214 -8.52 2.27 -7.41
N ARG A 215 -9.10 1.64 -6.39
CA ARG A 215 -8.82 0.24 -6.04
C ARG A 215 -9.34 -0.77 -7.06
N LEU A 216 -10.46 -0.45 -7.71
CA LEU A 216 -11.08 -1.28 -8.75
C LEU A 216 -10.56 -0.95 -10.16
N SER A 217 -9.73 0.07 -10.32
CA SER A 217 -9.31 0.60 -11.61
C SER A 217 -10.49 1.04 -12.50
N TYR A 218 -11.56 1.57 -11.92
CA TYR A 218 -12.76 2.02 -12.61
C TYR A 218 -12.60 3.47 -13.10
N LEU A 219 -11.80 3.66 -14.15
CA LEU A 219 -11.43 4.98 -14.68
C LEU A 219 -12.65 5.79 -15.12
N ASP A 220 -13.57 5.20 -15.87
CA ASP A 220 -14.74 5.91 -16.41
C ASP A 220 -15.67 6.42 -15.31
N MET A 221 -15.87 5.59 -14.27
CA MET A 221 -16.61 6.00 -13.09
C MET A 221 -15.88 7.13 -12.34
N GLY A 222 -14.56 7.01 -12.19
CA GLY A 222 -13.73 8.06 -11.58
C GLY A 222 -13.84 9.39 -12.34
N LYS A 223 -13.82 9.36 -13.67
CA LYS A 223 -14.03 10.55 -14.54
C LYS A 223 -15.43 11.15 -14.37
N ALA A 224 -16.46 10.31 -14.30
CA ALA A 224 -17.83 10.77 -14.06
C ALA A 224 -17.96 11.46 -12.69
N ILE A 225 -17.36 10.89 -11.64
CA ILE A 225 -17.34 11.49 -10.30
C ILE A 225 -16.54 12.79 -10.29
N HIS A 226 -15.39 12.86 -10.98
CA HIS A 226 -14.63 14.10 -11.15
C HIS A 226 -15.49 15.20 -11.79
N GLY A 227 -16.24 14.87 -12.87
CA GLY A 227 -17.19 15.79 -13.48
C GLY A 227 -18.30 16.26 -12.52
N LEU A 228 -18.76 15.40 -11.59
CA LEU A 228 -19.72 15.78 -10.55
C LEU A 228 -19.11 16.72 -9.51
N VAL A 229 -17.85 16.48 -9.11
CA VAL A 229 -17.12 17.36 -8.18
C VAL A 229 -16.95 18.75 -8.77
N LEU A 230 -16.57 18.87 -10.05
CA LEU A 230 -16.39 20.15 -10.74
C LEU A 230 -17.70 20.96 -10.90
N LYS A 231 -18.83 20.28 -11.11
CA LYS A 231 -20.15 20.93 -11.25
C LYS A 231 -20.68 21.48 -9.94
N ARG A 232 -20.19 20.99 -8.82
CA ARG A 232 -20.61 21.42 -7.49
C ARG A 232 -19.63 22.47 -6.98
N VAL A 233 -20.15 23.52 -6.36
CA VAL A 233 -19.40 24.67 -5.80
C VAL A 233 -18.54 24.29 -4.58
N PHE A 234 -18.30 23.02 -4.33
CA PHE A 234 -17.19 22.61 -3.47
C PHE A 234 -15.92 22.95 -4.22
N GLY A 235 -15.45 24.19 -4.10
CA GLY A 235 -14.13 24.54 -4.60
C GLY A 235 -13.21 23.36 -4.35
N THR A 236 -12.36 23.05 -5.28
CA THR A 236 -11.43 21.91 -5.26
C THR A 236 -10.58 21.96 -3.98
N GLY A 237 -11.20 21.56 -2.87
CA GLY A 237 -10.50 21.45 -1.59
C GLY A 237 -9.36 20.47 -1.76
N LEU A 238 -8.21 20.77 -1.20
CA LEU A 238 -6.98 19.99 -1.32
C LEU A 238 -7.21 18.48 -1.09
N GLU A 239 -8.10 18.13 -0.14
CA GLU A 239 -8.46 16.73 0.16
C GLU A 239 -9.09 16.01 -1.03
N VAL A 240 -10.02 16.66 -1.74
CA VAL A 240 -10.69 16.06 -2.91
C VAL A 240 -9.75 15.98 -4.09
N SER A 241 -8.93 17.01 -4.32
CA SER A 241 -7.90 16.99 -5.37
C SER A 241 -6.88 15.87 -5.13
N ASN A 242 -6.43 15.68 -3.90
CA ASN A 242 -5.56 14.57 -3.52
C ASN A 242 -6.22 13.20 -3.75
N ALA A 243 -7.50 13.06 -3.45
CA ALA A 243 -8.24 11.82 -3.70
C ALA A 243 -8.44 11.54 -5.20
N LEU A 244 -8.68 12.58 -5.99
CA LEU A 244 -8.76 12.47 -7.46
C LEU A 244 -7.41 12.06 -8.06
N MET A 245 -6.31 12.68 -7.63
CA MET A 245 -4.97 12.29 -8.06
C MET A 245 -4.67 10.83 -7.72
N ASP A 246 -4.92 10.39 -6.48
CA ASP A 246 -4.73 8.99 -6.04
C ASP A 246 -5.57 8.02 -6.90
N MET A 247 -6.83 8.37 -7.19
CA MET A 247 -7.69 7.59 -8.07
C MET A 247 -7.12 7.48 -9.47
N TYR A 248 -6.71 8.59 -10.10
CA TYR A 248 -6.16 8.59 -11.45
C TYR A 248 -4.83 7.83 -11.54
N VAL A 249 -3.94 8.00 -10.56
CA VAL A 249 -2.69 7.23 -10.46
C VAL A 249 -2.97 5.73 -10.41
N LYS A 250 -3.89 5.27 -9.55
CA LYS A 250 -4.26 3.86 -9.43
C LYS A 250 -4.91 3.30 -10.70
N CYS A 251 -5.62 4.15 -11.44
CA CYS A 251 -6.16 3.82 -12.77
C CYS A 251 -5.11 3.95 -13.89
N GLN A 252 -3.84 4.19 -13.60
CA GLN A 252 -2.75 4.39 -14.55
C GLN A 252 -2.94 5.60 -15.52
N SER A 253 -3.76 6.55 -15.14
CA SER A 253 -4.12 7.76 -15.91
C SER A 253 -3.29 8.95 -15.41
N LEU A 254 -1.97 8.89 -15.60
CA LEU A 254 -1.02 9.87 -15.07
C LEU A 254 -1.21 11.29 -15.63
N CYS A 255 -1.68 11.42 -16.87
CA CYS A 255 -1.88 12.73 -17.49
C CYS A 255 -2.89 13.56 -16.71
N GLU A 256 -4.03 12.96 -16.37
CA GLU A 256 -5.09 13.61 -15.60
C GLU A 256 -4.65 13.87 -14.15
N ALA A 257 -3.91 12.94 -13.54
CA ALA A 257 -3.34 13.15 -12.21
C ALA A 257 -2.37 14.34 -12.19
N LYS A 258 -1.48 14.44 -13.20
CA LYS A 258 -0.52 15.53 -13.33
C LYS A 258 -1.22 16.87 -13.58
N GLN A 259 -2.25 16.90 -14.41
CA GLN A 259 -3.03 18.11 -14.66
C GLN A 259 -3.60 18.66 -13.34
N ILE A 260 -4.24 17.81 -12.51
CA ILE A 260 -4.77 18.24 -11.21
C ILE A 260 -3.65 18.74 -10.30
N PHE A 261 -2.51 18.06 -10.28
CA PHE A 261 -1.35 18.46 -9.48
C PHE A 261 -0.81 19.83 -9.90
N ASP A 262 -0.71 20.08 -11.21
CA ASP A 262 -0.20 21.36 -11.73
C ASP A 262 -1.16 22.52 -11.47
N GLU A 263 -2.48 22.27 -11.48
CA GLU A 263 -3.53 23.25 -11.18
C GLU A 263 -3.61 23.64 -9.69
N LEU A 264 -3.04 22.83 -8.78
CA LEU A 264 -3.01 23.14 -7.35
C LEU A 264 -2.14 24.38 -7.06
N GLN A 265 -2.75 25.41 -6.44
CA GLN A 265 -2.03 26.60 -6.01
C GLN A 265 -1.07 26.31 -4.85
N GLU A 266 -1.51 25.53 -3.88
CA GLU A 266 -0.71 25.06 -2.76
C GLU A 266 -0.66 23.53 -2.78
N LYS A 267 0.54 22.98 -2.67
CA LYS A 267 0.79 21.54 -2.66
C LYS A 267 1.25 21.10 -1.28
N ASP A 268 0.48 20.26 -0.62
CA ASP A 268 0.85 19.68 0.67
C ASP A 268 1.68 18.40 0.48
N ILE A 269 2.12 17.83 1.59
CA ILE A 269 2.89 16.58 1.59
C ILE A 269 2.14 15.44 0.89
N VAL A 270 0.80 15.38 1.01
CA VAL A 270 -0.02 14.33 0.41
C VAL A 270 -0.05 14.47 -1.11
N SER A 271 -0.14 15.70 -1.63
CA SER A 271 -0.11 15.99 -3.07
C SER A 271 1.21 15.50 -3.70
N TRP A 272 2.34 15.84 -3.08
CA TRP A 272 3.65 15.40 -3.53
C TRP A 272 3.81 13.88 -3.44
N THR A 273 3.39 13.29 -2.31
CA THR A 273 3.46 11.83 -2.08
C THR A 273 2.66 11.07 -3.14
N ASN A 274 1.43 11.49 -3.43
CA ASN A 274 0.59 10.86 -4.44
C ASN A 274 1.25 10.85 -5.83
N MET A 275 1.82 11.98 -6.25
CA MET A 275 2.46 12.08 -7.56
C MET A 275 3.79 11.33 -7.62
N ILE A 276 4.68 11.50 -6.64
CA ILE A 276 6.00 10.83 -6.63
C ILE A 276 5.83 9.31 -6.56
N SER A 277 5.01 8.80 -5.64
CA SER A 277 4.75 7.37 -5.53
C SER A 277 3.98 6.82 -6.73
N GLY A 278 3.05 7.61 -7.28
CA GLY A 278 2.28 7.27 -8.47
C GLY A 278 3.15 7.08 -9.71
N LEU A 279 4.10 7.98 -9.93
CA LEU A 279 5.06 7.87 -11.04
C LEU A 279 5.91 6.60 -10.93
N VAL A 280 6.35 6.24 -9.72
CA VAL A 280 7.09 4.98 -9.51
C VAL A 280 6.22 3.77 -9.82
N GLN A 281 4.97 3.73 -9.33
CA GLN A 281 4.03 2.64 -9.59
C GLN A 281 3.71 2.48 -11.09
N CYS A 282 3.64 3.58 -11.81
CA CYS A 282 3.42 3.60 -13.27
C CYS A 282 4.71 3.43 -14.09
N LYS A 283 5.80 2.95 -13.48
CA LYS A 283 7.10 2.69 -14.13
C LYS A 283 7.74 3.91 -14.81
N ARG A 284 7.56 5.09 -14.21
CA ARG A 284 8.19 6.35 -14.64
C ARG A 284 9.14 6.91 -13.57
N PRO A 285 10.17 6.15 -13.16
CA PRO A 285 11.03 6.50 -12.02
C PRO A 285 11.84 7.79 -12.26
N LYS A 286 12.21 8.10 -13.50
CA LYS A 286 12.95 9.33 -13.83
C LYS A 286 12.15 10.58 -13.47
N GLU A 287 10.89 10.64 -13.90
CA GLU A 287 10.02 11.77 -13.58
C GLU A 287 9.72 11.87 -12.08
N SER A 288 9.69 10.72 -11.39
CA SER A 288 9.55 10.70 -9.94
C SER A 288 10.74 11.38 -9.25
N LEU A 289 11.98 11.18 -9.73
CA LEU A 289 13.17 11.86 -9.19
C LEU A 289 13.19 13.34 -9.53
N GLU A 290 12.78 13.72 -10.74
CA GLU A 290 12.64 15.13 -11.13
C GLU A 290 11.63 15.85 -10.21
N LEU A 291 10.47 15.22 -10.00
CA LEU A 291 9.43 15.77 -9.13
C LEU A 291 9.85 15.82 -7.65
N PHE A 292 10.67 14.89 -7.20
CA PHE A 292 11.26 14.92 -5.87
C PHE A 292 12.21 16.10 -5.70
N HIS A 293 13.00 16.42 -6.72
CA HIS A 293 13.84 17.61 -6.72
C HIS A 293 13.01 18.91 -6.63
N ASP A 294 11.89 18.97 -7.37
CA ASP A 294 10.96 20.11 -7.31
C ASP A 294 10.33 20.25 -5.91
N MET A 295 9.98 19.13 -5.28
CA MET A 295 9.50 19.11 -3.89
C MET A 295 10.52 19.69 -2.92
N GLN A 296 11.80 19.33 -3.07
CA GLN A 296 12.88 19.86 -2.23
C GLN A 296 13.04 21.37 -2.40
N THR A 297 13.01 21.86 -3.64
CA THR A 297 13.12 23.29 -3.95
C THR A 297 11.92 24.09 -3.43
N SER A 298 10.74 23.48 -3.34
CA SER A 298 9.55 24.09 -2.74
C SER A 298 9.59 24.16 -1.21
N GLY A 299 10.59 23.55 -0.57
CA GLY A 299 10.78 23.56 0.89
C GLY A 299 9.87 22.61 1.66
N VAL A 300 9.09 21.77 0.99
CA VAL A 300 8.24 20.73 1.63
C VAL A 300 9.14 19.58 2.06
N LYS A 301 9.05 19.19 3.35
CA LYS A 301 9.84 18.07 3.88
C LYS A 301 9.24 16.73 3.46
N PRO A 302 10.03 15.81 2.88
CA PRO A 302 9.56 14.48 2.52
C PRO A 302 9.20 13.65 3.77
N ASP A 303 8.14 12.86 3.65
CA ASP A 303 7.76 11.85 4.63
C ASP A 303 8.37 10.46 4.30
N GLU A 304 8.09 9.48 5.12
CA GLU A 304 8.60 8.10 4.95
C GLU A 304 8.15 7.47 3.62
N ILE A 305 6.95 7.82 3.14
CA ILE A 305 6.39 7.27 1.89
C ILE A 305 7.11 7.85 0.68
N VAL A 306 7.37 9.15 0.68
CA VAL A 306 8.17 9.81 -0.37
C VAL A 306 9.58 9.21 -0.40
N LEU A 307 10.24 9.11 0.76
CA LEU A 307 11.62 8.59 0.82
C LEU A 307 11.71 7.15 0.31
N THR A 308 10.78 6.27 0.71
CA THR A 308 10.75 4.88 0.22
C THR A 308 10.42 4.80 -1.28
N SER A 309 9.56 5.67 -1.79
CA SER A 309 9.25 5.75 -3.22
C SER A 309 10.45 6.23 -4.04
N VAL A 310 11.15 7.24 -3.56
CA VAL A 310 12.38 7.77 -4.19
C VAL A 310 13.49 6.71 -4.18
N LEU A 311 13.69 5.99 -3.07
CA LEU A 311 14.63 4.87 -3.02
C LEU A 311 14.27 3.77 -4.04
N SER A 312 12.99 3.47 -4.21
CA SER A 312 12.52 2.52 -5.23
C SER A 312 12.78 3.03 -6.66
N ALA A 313 12.62 4.33 -6.90
CA ALA A 313 12.98 4.96 -8.18
C ALA A 313 14.49 4.86 -8.44
N CYS A 314 15.33 5.18 -7.44
CA CYS A 314 16.78 5.04 -7.52
C CYS A 314 17.20 3.59 -7.83
N ALA A 315 16.57 2.62 -7.16
CA ALA A 315 16.79 1.19 -7.40
C ALA A 315 16.47 0.79 -8.84
N SER A 316 15.41 1.35 -9.41
CA SER A 316 14.96 1.03 -10.79
C SER A 316 15.87 1.63 -11.86
N LEU A 317 16.48 2.79 -11.58
CA LEU A 317 17.36 3.51 -12.52
C LEU A 317 18.85 3.24 -12.30
N GLY A 318 19.22 2.57 -11.21
CA GLY A 318 20.62 2.47 -10.79
C GLY A 318 21.21 3.81 -10.32
N ALA A 319 20.36 4.74 -9.85
CA ALA A 319 20.76 6.08 -9.43
C ALA A 319 21.34 6.06 -8.01
N LEU A 320 22.60 5.63 -7.90
CA LEU A 320 23.28 5.41 -6.63
C LEU A 320 23.50 6.70 -5.84
N ASP A 321 23.92 7.78 -6.50
CA ASP A 321 24.24 9.03 -5.82
C ASP A 321 23.00 9.68 -5.20
N CYS A 322 21.88 9.66 -5.91
CA CYS A 322 20.59 10.09 -5.37
C CYS A 322 20.17 9.21 -4.18
N GLY A 323 20.32 7.87 -4.31
CA GLY A 323 20.04 6.92 -3.23
C GLY A 323 20.89 7.16 -1.97
N ARG A 324 22.18 7.46 -2.14
CA ARG A 324 23.09 7.84 -1.03
C ARG A 324 22.65 9.13 -0.37
N TRP A 325 22.29 10.13 -1.17
CA TRP A 325 21.79 11.39 -0.63
C TRP A 325 20.53 11.19 0.23
N VAL A 326 19.58 10.36 -0.24
CA VAL A 326 18.37 10.02 0.54
C VAL A 326 18.74 9.32 1.85
N HIS A 327 19.70 8.39 1.81
CA HIS A 327 20.17 7.69 3.01
C HIS A 327 20.78 8.66 4.03
N GLU A 328 21.66 9.57 3.58
CA GLU A 328 22.24 10.60 4.44
C GLU A 328 21.19 11.59 4.97
N TYR A 329 20.17 11.90 4.19
CA TYR A 329 19.04 12.73 4.63
C TYR A 329 18.28 12.07 5.79
N ILE A 330 17.97 10.77 5.66
CA ILE A 330 17.32 9.97 6.71
C ILE A 330 18.12 10.05 8.01
N ASP A 331 19.45 9.90 7.94
CA ASP A 331 20.33 9.92 9.10
C ASP A 331 20.42 11.32 9.74
N ARG A 332 20.62 12.37 8.93
CA ARG A 332 20.69 13.77 9.41
C ARG A 332 19.39 14.21 10.09
N MET A 333 18.25 13.80 9.57
CA MET A 333 16.94 14.17 10.14
C MET A 333 16.53 13.30 11.31
N GLY A 334 17.33 12.28 11.66
CA GLY A 334 17.02 11.34 12.74
C GLY A 334 15.74 10.54 12.49
N ILE A 335 15.37 10.32 11.23
CA ILE A 335 14.20 9.52 10.85
C ILE A 335 14.49 8.09 11.28
N LYS A 336 13.60 7.52 12.08
CA LYS A 336 13.76 6.15 12.57
C LYS A 336 13.78 5.19 11.38
N ARG A 337 14.86 4.46 11.24
CA ARG A 337 14.95 3.39 10.24
C ARG A 337 14.05 2.23 10.66
N ASP A 338 12.79 2.32 10.29
CA ASP A 338 11.83 1.22 10.46
C ASP A 338 12.09 0.10 9.45
N MET A 339 11.25 -0.93 9.47
CA MET A 339 11.37 -2.05 8.52
C MET A 339 11.17 -1.63 7.06
N HIS A 340 10.34 -0.62 6.80
CA HIS A 340 10.05 -0.17 5.43
C HIS A 340 11.22 0.57 4.82
N ILE A 341 11.75 1.58 5.53
CA ILE A 341 12.93 2.34 5.10
C ILE A 341 14.15 1.41 4.98
N GLY A 342 14.38 0.55 5.97
CA GLY A 342 15.49 -0.41 5.94
C GLY A 342 15.43 -1.33 4.73
N THR A 343 14.25 -1.87 4.43
CA THR A 343 14.04 -2.73 3.25
C THR A 343 14.26 -1.97 1.94
N ALA A 344 13.76 -0.74 1.82
CA ALA A 344 13.94 0.09 0.64
C ALA A 344 15.42 0.47 0.40
N LEU A 345 16.17 0.76 1.47
CA LEU A 345 17.61 1.00 1.38
C LEU A 345 18.38 -0.24 0.93
N ILE A 346 18.04 -1.43 1.46
CA ILE A 346 18.66 -2.70 1.04
C ILE A 346 18.39 -2.92 -0.45
N ASP A 347 17.14 -2.78 -0.91
CA ASP A 347 16.77 -2.96 -2.31
C ASP A 347 17.51 -1.99 -3.23
N MET A 348 17.57 -0.70 -2.82
CA MET A 348 18.27 0.35 -3.57
C MET A 348 19.75 0.04 -3.71
N TYR A 349 20.47 -0.20 -2.60
CA TYR A 349 21.90 -0.47 -2.66
C TYR A 349 22.21 -1.77 -3.42
N ALA A 350 21.42 -2.81 -3.20
CA ALA A 350 21.57 -4.07 -3.89
C ALA A 350 21.41 -3.92 -5.40
N LYS A 351 20.37 -3.26 -5.88
CA LYS A 351 20.12 -3.03 -7.32
C LYS A 351 21.14 -2.07 -7.96
N CYS A 352 21.65 -1.11 -7.18
CA CYS A 352 22.70 -0.19 -7.64
C CYS A 352 24.12 -0.82 -7.59
N GLY A 353 24.27 -2.11 -7.27
CA GLY A 353 25.56 -2.81 -7.28
C GLY A 353 26.40 -2.67 -6.02
N CYS A 354 25.88 -2.05 -4.96
CA CYS A 354 26.60 -1.84 -3.69
C CYS A 354 26.18 -2.89 -2.65
N ILE A 355 26.52 -4.16 -2.88
CA ILE A 355 26.12 -5.29 -2.04
C ILE A 355 26.63 -5.16 -0.60
N GLU A 356 27.85 -4.66 -0.40
CA GLU A 356 28.43 -4.46 0.94
C GLU A 356 27.58 -3.51 1.80
N MET A 357 27.10 -2.42 1.21
CA MET A 357 26.22 -1.49 1.91
C MET A 357 24.86 -2.11 2.22
N ALA A 358 24.29 -2.88 1.29
CA ALA A 358 23.06 -3.63 1.52
C ALA A 358 23.21 -4.62 2.70
N LEU A 359 24.32 -5.35 2.76
CA LEU A 359 24.65 -6.28 3.85
C LEU A 359 24.85 -5.54 5.19
N GLN A 360 25.51 -4.40 5.17
CA GLN A 360 25.72 -3.57 6.38
C GLN A 360 24.38 -3.11 6.95
N ILE A 361 23.49 -2.58 6.11
CA ILE A 361 22.17 -2.13 6.53
C ILE A 361 21.33 -3.31 7.04
N PHE A 362 21.33 -4.43 6.30
CA PHE A 362 20.63 -5.63 6.70
C PHE A 362 21.08 -6.14 8.07
N SER A 363 22.40 -6.19 8.31
CA SER A 363 22.96 -6.63 9.59
C SER A 363 22.58 -5.67 10.74
N GLY A 364 22.53 -4.37 10.47
CA GLY A 364 22.19 -3.33 11.45
C GLY A 364 20.70 -3.24 11.78
N MET A 365 19.80 -3.88 11.02
CA MET A 365 18.37 -3.87 11.32
C MET A 365 18.05 -4.64 12.58
N PRO A 366 17.34 -4.04 13.56
CA PRO A 366 16.99 -4.70 14.83
C PRO A 366 15.99 -5.84 14.65
N SER A 367 15.10 -5.72 13.67
CA SER A 367 14.15 -6.76 13.27
C SER A 367 14.11 -6.87 11.76
N LYS A 368 14.02 -8.08 11.25
CA LYS A 368 14.01 -8.38 9.81
C LYS A 368 12.72 -9.12 9.48
N ASN A 369 12.01 -8.64 8.46
CA ASN A 369 10.84 -9.33 7.91
C ASN A 369 11.22 -10.08 6.62
N VAL A 370 10.28 -10.86 6.11
CA VAL A 370 10.47 -11.62 4.85
C VAL A 370 10.84 -10.70 3.68
N PHE A 371 10.34 -9.46 3.65
CA PHE A 371 10.64 -8.51 2.58
C PHE A 371 12.12 -8.09 2.59
N ALA A 372 12.69 -7.78 3.76
CA ALA A 372 14.10 -7.45 3.88
C ALA A 372 15.01 -8.62 3.46
N TRP A 373 14.65 -9.85 3.83
CA TRP A 373 15.35 -11.05 3.35
C TRP A 373 15.25 -11.19 1.83
N ASN A 374 14.06 -11.01 1.26
CA ASN A 374 13.87 -11.12 -0.19
C ASN A 374 14.64 -10.04 -0.96
N SER A 375 14.70 -8.81 -0.46
CA SER A 375 15.49 -7.74 -1.08
C SER A 375 16.99 -8.06 -1.07
N LEU A 376 17.52 -8.57 0.05
CA LEU A 376 18.92 -8.98 0.13
C LEU A 376 19.23 -10.16 -0.81
N LEU A 377 18.43 -11.23 -0.74
CA LEU A 377 18.58 -12.40 -1.60
C LEU A 377 18.47 -12.02 -3.08
N GLY A 378 17.55 -11.11 -3.43
CA GLY A 378 17.37 -10.60 -4.79
C GLY A 378 18.58 -9.82 -5.29
N GLY A 379 19.16 -8.99 -4.45
CA GLY A 379 20.41 -8.30 -4.76
C GLY A 379 21.57 -9.27 -5.02
N LEU A 380 21.76 -10.25 -4.14
CA LEU A 380 22.78 -11.28 -4.31
C LEU A 380 22.57 -12.09 -5.60
N ALA A 381 21.31 -12.42 -5.92
CA ALA A 381 20.95 -13.13 -7.15
C ALA A 381 21.28 -12.30 -8.40
N LEU A 382 20.96 -11.01 -8.40
CA LEU A 382 21.18 -10.10 -9.53
C LEU A 382 22.67 -9.97 -9.89
N HIS A 383 23.53 -9.96 -8.86
CA HIS A 383 24.98 -9.80 -9.04
C HIS A 383 25.76 -11.13 -9.09
N GLY A 384 25.05 -12.26 -9.25
CA GLY A 384 25.71 -13.57 -9.43
C GLY A 384 26.30 -14.18 -8.16
N HIS A 385 26.00 -13.63 -6.97
CA HIS A 385 26.45 -14.16 -5.68
C HIS A 385 25.57 -15.32 -5.19
N GLY A 386 25.30 -16.33 -6.05
CA GLY A 386 24.35 -17.40 -5.75
C GLY A 386 24.72 -18.23 -4.54
N HIS A 387 26.02 -18.56 -4.34
CA HIS A 387 26.46 -19.29 -3.14
C HIS A 387 26.17 -18.52 -1.85
N GLU A 388 26.34 -17.20 -1.85
CA GLU A 388 26.00 -16.36 -0.71
C GLU A 388 24.49 -16.28 -0.51
N ALA A 389 23.70 -16.15 -1.58
CA ALA A 389 22.24 -16.20 -1.52
C ALA A 389 21.76 -17.52 -0.89
N VAL A 390 22.33 -18.66 -1.28
CA VAL A 390 22.05 -19.97 -0.67
C VAL A 390 22.40 -19.99 0.82
N ARG A 391 23.53 -19.40 1.22
CA ARG A 391 23.92 -19.29 2.64
C ARG A 391 22.90 -18.48 3.44
N TYR A 392 22.51 -17.29 2.95
CA TYR A 392 21.53 -16.44 3.61
C TYR A 392 20.13 -17.06 3.65
N PHE A 393 19.72 -17.79 2.60
CA PHE A 393 18.46 -18.53 2.61
C PHE A 393 18.44 -19.60 3.73
N LYS A 394 19.52 -20.35 3.89
CA LYS A 394 19.65 -21.32 4.98
C LYS A 394 19.63 -20.66 6.35
N GLU A 395 20.25 -19.48 6.48
CA GLU A 395 20.21 -18.69 7.72
C GLU A 395 18.80 -18.20 8.04
N MET A 396 18.05 -17.68 7.04
CA MET A 396 16.65 -17.29 7.18
C MET A 396 15.80 -18.44 7.74
N ALA A 397 15.94 -19.63 7.19
CA ALA A 397 15.24 -20.82 7.67
C ALA A 397 15.68 -21.21 9.11
N ARG A 398 16.99 -21.14 9.42
CA ARG A 398 17.55 -21.47 10.74
C ARG A 398 17.01 -20.59 11.86
N ILE A 399 16.78 -19.29 11.59
CA ILE A 399 16.22 -18.36 12.59
C ILE A 399 14.69 -18.47 12.71
N GLY A 400 14.06 -19.43 12.00
CA GLY A 400 12.61 -19.66 12.02
C GLY A 400 11.79 -18.69 11.15
N MET A 401 12.43 -17.88 10.31
CA MET A 401 11.73 -17.04 9.36
C MET A 401 11.21 -17.89 8.20
N ARG A 402 9.89 -17.97 8.06
CA ARG A 402 9.25 -18.80 7.03
C ARG A 402 9.39 -18.17 5.64
N PRO A 403 10.05 -18.82 4.67
CA PRO A 403 10.09 -18.38 3.28
C PRO A 403 8.69 -18.34 2.67
N ASN A 404 8.46 -17.40 1.75
CA ASN A 404 7.24 -17.30 0.95
C ASN A 404 7.54 -17.60 -0.54
N GLU A 405 6.53 -17.52 -1.40
CA GLU A 405 6.65 -17.74 -2.85
C GLU A 405 7.73 -16.84 -3.47
N VAL A 406 7.80 -15.57 -3.08
CA VAL A 406 8.81 -14.62 -3.58
C VAL A 406 10.22 -15.03 -3.14
N THR A 407 10.39 -15.55 -1.92
CA THR A 407 11.68 -16.05 -1.44
C THR A 407 12.17 -17.20 -2.31
N PHE A 408 11.28 -18.14 -2.67
CA PHE A 408 11.64 -19.25 -3.56
C PHE A 408 11.92 -18.79 -4.97
N LEU A 409 11.19 -17.82 -5.50
CA LEU A 409 11.48 -17.23 -6.81
C LEU A 409 12.89 -16.63 -6.83
N VAL A 410 13.23 -15.85 -5.82
CA VAL A 410 14.53 -15.18 -5.73
C VAL A 410 15.68 -16.17 -5.59
N ILE A 411 15.53 -17.22 -4.76
CA ILE A 411 16.61 -18.22 -4.60
C ILE A 411 16.77 -19.09 -5.84
N LEU A 412 15.69 -19.42 -6.55
CA LEU A 412 15.77 -20.11 -7.85
C LEU A 412 16.44 -19.23 -8.90
N THR A 413 16.18 -17.92 -8.91
CA THR A 413 16.88 -16.95 -9.77
C THR A 413 18.38 -16.91 -9.44
N ALA A 414 18.74 -16.91 -8.16
CA ALA A 414 20.15 -16.98 -7.73
C ALA A 414 20.83 -18.26 -8.22
N CYS A 415 20.16 -19.41 -8.11
CA CYS A 415 20.63 -20.66 -8.64
C CYS A 415 20.81 -20.61 -10.17
N CYS A 416 19.84 -20.00 -10.88
CA CYS A 416 19.88 -19.85 -12.32
C CYS A 416 21.07 -19.00 -12.81
N HIS A 417 21.34 -17.88 -12.15
CA HIS A 417 22.46 -17.00 -12.51
C HIS A 417 23.83 -17.60 -12.17
N SER A 418 23.90 -18.52 -11.22
CA SER A 418 25.15 -19.11 -10.76
C SER A 418 25.33 -20.59 -11.18
N GLY A 419 24.41 -21.13 -12.00
CA GLY A 419 24.48 -22.49 -12.52
C GLY A 419 24.31 -23.60 -11.46
N LEU A 420 23.65 -23.30 -10.32
CA LEU A 420 23.50 -24.24 -9.19
C LEU A 420 22.29 -25.16 -9.42
N VAL A 421 22.45 -26.14 -10.31
CA VAL A 421 21.35 -27.01 -10.77
C VAL A 421 20.77 -27.86 -9.64
N ASP A 422 21.64 -28.49 -8.84
CA ASP A 422 21.20 -29.40 -7.77
C ASP A 422 20.48 -28.64 -6.63
N GLU A 423 20.96 -27.44 -6.31
CA GLU A 423 20.27 -26.54 -5.37
C GLU A 423 18.90 -26.12 -5.92
N GLY A 424 18.81 -25.78 -7.20
CA GLY A 424 17.56 -25.45 -7.85
C GLY A 424 16.52 -26.57 -7.76
N ARG A 425 16.93 -27.81 -8.11
CA ARG A 425 16.07 -29.00 -7.97
C ARG A 425 15.61 -29.21 -6.53
N ARG A 426 16.52 -29.05 -5.58
CA ARG A 426 16.20 -29.20 -4.16
C ARG A 426 15.18 -28.14 -3.72
N TYR A 427 15.37 -26.85 -4.07
CA TYR A 427 14.50 -25.78 -3.61
C TYR A 427 13.11 -25.84 -4.22
N ILE A 428 12.93 -26.22 -5.49
CA ILE A 428 11.59 -26.40 -6.05
C ILE A 428 10.85 -27.58 -5.39
N TYR A 429 11.58 -28.62 -4.99
CA TYR A 429 11.02 -29.73 -4.22
C TYR A 429 10.67 -29.32 -2.79
N GLU A 430 11.57 -28.62 -2.06
CA GLU A 430 11.33 -28.13 -0.70
C GLU A 430 10.15 -27.16 -0.64
N MET A 431 9.95 -26.33 -1.66
CA MET A 431 8.83 -25.41 -1.75
C MET A 431 7.47 -26.12 -1.57
N THR A 432 7.31 -27.28 -2.21
CA THR A 432 6.07 -28.07 -2.12
C THR A 432 6.04 -28.97 -0.90
N SER A 433 7.11 -29.74 -0.66
CA SER A 433 7.12 -30.80 0.35
C SER A 433 7.28 -30.29 1.78
N LEU A 434 8.09 -29.24 2.00
CA LEU A 434 8.42 -28.74 3.34
C LEU A 434 7.59 -27.50 3.70
N TYR A 435 7.40 -26.60 2.73
CA TYR A 435 6.73 -25.31 2.99
C TYR A 435 5.26 -25.28 2.55
N ASN A 436 4.79 -26.32 1.87
CA ASN A 436 3.42 -26.44 1.36
C ASN A 436 3.00 -25.25 0.49
N LEU A 437 3.91 -24.79 -0.38
CA LEU A 437 3.70 -23.71 -1.34
C LEU A 437 3.61 -24.30 -2.74
N SER A 438 2.62 -23.89 -3.51
CA SER A 438 2.45 -24.32 -4.91
C SER A 438 3.35 -23.50 -5.84
N PRO A 439 4.26 -24.14 -6.62
CA PRO A 439 5.06 -23.42 -7.61
C PRO A 439 4.18 -22.77 -8.67
N LYS A 440 4.45 -21.50 -8.97
CA LYS A 440 3.81 -20.72 -10.04
C LYS A 440 4.65 -20.76 -11.32
N LEU A 441 4.13 -20.20 -12.38
CA LEU A 441 4.76 -20.15 -13.69
C LEU A 441 6.18 -19.59 -13.64
N GLU A 442 6.40 -18.55 -12.83
CA GLU A 442 7.70 -17.90 -12.68
C GLU A 442 8.75 -18.83 -12.06
N HIS A 443 8.37 -19.69 -11.11
CA HIS A 443 9.27 -20.68 -10.50
C HIS A 443 9.70 -21.74 -11.51
N PHE A 444 8.74 -22.25 -12.29
CA PHE A 444 9.05 -23.18 -13.39
C PHE A 444 9.91 -22.50 -14.46
N GLY A 445 9.67 -21.23 -14.76
CA GLY A 445 10.46 -20.44 -15.70
C GLY A 445 11.93 -20.35 -15.26
N CYS A 446 12.21 -20.05 -13.99
CA CYS A 446 13.57 -20.04 -13.45
C CYS A 446 14.25 -21.42 -13.53
N MET A 447 13.51 -22.50 -13.26
CA MET A 447 14.06 -23.85 -13.36
C MET A 447 14.36 -24.26 -14.82
N VAL A 448 13.45 -23.95 -15.75
CA VAL A 448 13.67 -24.19 -17.18
C VAL A 448 14.90 -23.43 -17.67
N ASP A 449 15.02 -22.14 -17.33
CA ASP A 449 16.17 -21.30 -17.70
C ASP A 449 17.49 -21.86 -17.10
N LEU A 450 17.47 -22.29 -15.84
CA LEU A 450 18.60 -22.93 -15.18
C LEU A 450 19.06 -24.22 -15.93
N LEU A 451 18.12 -25.11 -16.24
CA LEU A 451 18.40 -26.35 -16.97
C LEU A 451 18.90 -26.07 -18.40
N CYS A 452 18.30 -25.08 -19.06
CA CYS A 452 18.71 -24.60 -20.37
C CYS A 452 20.15 -24.09 -20.38
N LYS A 453 20.52 -23.25 -19.42
CA LYS A 453 21.89 -22.73 -19.27
C LYS A 453 22.90 -23.82 -18.96
N ALA A 454 22.49 -24.86 -18.24
CA ALA A 454 23.30 -26.04 -17.95
C ALA A 454 23.39 -27.05 -19.12
N GLY A 455 22.71 -26.81 -20.25
CA GLY A 455 22.69 -27.73 -21.40
C GLY A 455 21.78 -28.95 -21.23
N LEU A 456 20.95 -28.99 -20.17
CA LEU A 456 20.05 -30.10 -19.84
C LEU A 456 18.68 -29.96 -20.52
N LEU A 457 18.69 -29.78 -21.87
CA LEU A 457 17.47 -29.48 -22.65
C LEU A 457 16.39 -30.54 -22.51
N ASN A 458 16.74 -31.82 -22.49
CA ASN A 458 15.76 -32.90 -22.36
C ASN A 458 15.03 -32.85 -21.02
N GLU A 459 15.73 -32.53 -19.94
CA GLU A 459 15.11 -32.35 -18.62
C GLU A 459 14.22 -31.08 -18.57
N ALA A 460 14.67 -30.00 -19.19
CA ALA A 460 13.88 -28.80 -19.32
C ALA A 460 12.54 -29.04 -20.05
N LEU A 461 12.59 -29.81 -21.16
CA LEU A 461 11.37 -30.19 -21.91
C LEU A 461 10.48 -31.15 -21.11
N GLN A 462 11.04 -32.07 -20.34
CA GLN A 462 10.28 -32.93 -19.44
C GLN A 462 9.57 -32.09 -18.35
N LEU A 463 10.27 -31.11 -17.78
CA LEU A 463 9.69 -30.22 -16.77
C LEU A 463 8.51 -29.43 -17.34
N ILE A 464 8.59 -28.94 -18.57
CA ILE A 464 7.48 -28.25 -19.25
C ILE A 464 6.27 -29.17 -19.42
N LYS A 465 6.49 -30.46 -19.77
CA LYS A 465 5.38 -31.42 -19.93
C LYS A 465 4.65 -31.79 -18.64
N ILE A 466 5.33 -31.72 -17.49
CA ILE A 466 4.77 -32.10 -16.19
C ILE A 466 4.22 -30.90 -15.40
N MET A 467 4.53 -29.67 -15.79
CA MET A 467 4.02 -28.50 -15.07
C MET A 467 2.48 -28.37 -15.24
N PRO A 468 1.75 -27.95 -14.20
CA PRO A 468 0.29 -27.94 -14.21
C PRO A 468 -0.34 -26.75 -14.96
N MET A 469 0.46 -25.90 -15.57
CA MET A 469 0.05 -24.70 -16.29
C MET A 469 0.70 -24.64 -17.68
N LEU A 470 0.10 -23.89 -18.59
CA LEU A 470 0.67 -23.69 -19.93
C LEU A 470 1.94 -22.82 -19.86
N PRO A 471 3.03 -23.20 -20.58
CA PRO A 471 4.24 -22.41 -20.65
C PRO A 471 3.99 -21.07 -21.32
N ASP A 472 4.57 -20.02 -20.77
CA ASP A 472 4.52 -18.68 -21.35
C ASP A 472 5.67 -18.47 -22.36
N VAL A 473 5.63 -17.30 -22.96
CA VAL A 473 6.63 -16.84 -23.94
C VAL A 473 8.06 -16.86 -23.40
N ARG A 474 8.24 -16.57 -22.11
CA ARG A 474 9.57 -16.51 -21.47
C ARG A 474 10.18 -17.90 -21.36
N ILE A 475 9.38 -18.89 -20.98
CA ILE A 475 9.79 -20.28 -20.90
C ILE A 475 10.22 -20.79 -22.28
N TRP A 476 9.42 -20.56 -23.31
CA TRP A 476 9.78 -20.93 -24.68
C TRP A 476 11.00 -20.15 -25.17
N GLY A 477 11.12 -18.86 -24.82
CA GLY A 477 12.30 -18.04 -25.12
C GLY A 477 13.59 -18.63 -24.55
N ALA A 478 13.56 -19.14 -23.32
CA ALA A 478 14.70 -19.80 -22.70
C ALA A 478 15.12 -21.06 -23.46
N ILE A 479 14.16 -21.93 -23.80
CA ILE A 479 14.42 -23.14 -24.62
C ILE A 479 15.04 -22.77 -25.97
N LEU A 480 14.45 -21.81 -26.67
CA LEU A 480 14.90 -21.39 -28.00
C LEU A 480 16.32 -20.78 -27.95
N SER A 481 16.58 -19.97 -26.90
CA SER A 481 17.93 -19.41 -26.69
C SER A 481 18.96 -20.51 -26.42
N ALA A 482 18.61 -21.53 -25.62
CA ALA A 482 19.47 -22.63 -25.30
C ALA A 482 19.75 -23.53 -26.53
N CYS A 483 18.75 -23.81 -27.34
CA CYS A 483 18.92 -24.53 -28.60
C CYS A 483 19.96 -23.85 -29.51
N LYS A 484 19.89 -22.51 -29.59
CA LYS A 484 20.85 -21.71 -30.35
C LYS A 484 22.27 -21.79 -29.74
N SER A 485 22.38 -21.67 -28.43
CA SER A 485 23.69 -21.62 -27.73
C SER A 485 24.42 -22.97 -27.74
N HIS A 486 23.69 -24.07 -27.66
CA HIS A 486 24.25 -25.42 -27.61
C HIS A 486 24.30 -26.12 -28.98
N GLY A 487 24.02 -25.40 -30.08
CA GLY A 487 24.12 -25.94 -31.44
C GLY A 487 23.08 -27.01 -31.77
N ASN A 488 22.09 -27.23 -30.92
CA ASN A 488 21.02 -28.19 -31.13
C ASN A 488 19.87 -27.53 -31.91
N LEU A 489 19.94 -27.60 -33.24
CA LEU A 489 19.01 -26.91 -34.14
C LEU A 489 17.74 -27.72 -34.45
N GLU A 490 17.69 -28.99 -34.02
CA GLU A 490 16.49 -29.83 -34.18
C GLU A 490 15.51 -29.60 -33.04
N LEU A 491 14.70 -28.54 -33.19
CA LEU A 491 13.52 -28.37 -32.35
C LEU A 491 12.47 -29.43 -32.73
N PRO A 492 11.90 -30.14 -31.76
CA PRO A 492 10.74 -30.99 -32.03
C PRO A 492 9.62 -30.18 -32.73
N GLN A 493 9.05 -30.74 -33.79
CA GLN A 493 7.99 -30.08 -34.56
C GLN A 493 6.79 -29.71 -33.68
N GLU A 494 6.58 -30.46 -32.59
CA GLU A 494 5.58 -30.21 -31.54
C GLU A 494 5.75 -28.81 -30.90
N ILE A 495 6.97 -28.42 -30.56
CA ILE A 495 7.28 -27.11 -29.97
C ILE A 495 6.98 -25.97 -30.95
N LEU A 496 7.29 -26.17 -32.22
CA LEU A 496 6.98 -25.19 -33.26
C LEU A 496 5.45 -25.03 -33.47
N HIS A 497 4.68 -26.09 -33.22
CA HIS A 497 3.21 -26.05 -33.25
C HIS A 497 2.68 -25.23 -32.06
N ASP A 498 3.13 -25.55 -30.83
CA ASP A 498 2.69 -24.86 -29.61
C ASP A 498 3.04 -23.37 -29.64
N LEU A 499 4.20 -23.03 -30.19
CA LEU A 499 4.63 -21.66 -30.41
C LEU A 499 3.78 -20.88 -31.44
N ARG A 500 3.20 -21.58 -32.43
CA ARG A 500 2.30 -20.98 -33.42
C ARG A 500 0.92 -20.65 -32.83
N GLU A 501 0.46 -21.44 -31.89
CA GLU A 501 -0.83 -21.27 -31.23
C GLU A 501 -0.78 -20.22 -30.11
N LEU A 502 0.42 -19.84 -29.65
CA LEU A 502 0.57 -18.74 -28.69
C LEU A 502 0.14 -17.41 -29.35
N GLU A 503 -1.10 -16.99 -29.11
CA GLU A 503 -1.60 -15.65 -29.42
C GLU A 503 -0.93 -14.61 -28.49
N SER A 504 0.35 -14.34 -28.73
CA SER A 504 1.09 -13.37 -27.92
C SER A 504 1.05 -11.99 -28.55
N GLN A 505 0.86 -10.98 -27.73
CA GLN A 505 1.11 -9.58 -28.12
C GLN A 505 2.57 -9.16 -27.85
N ASP A 506 3.40 -10.06 -27.34
CA ASP A 506 4.79 -9.79 -27.02
C ASP A 506 5.67 -9.81 -28.28
N SER A 507 6.28 -8.67 -28.58
CA SER A 507 7.19 -8.51 -29.71
C SER A 507 8.41 -9.43 -29.66
N GLY A 508 8.86 -9.79 -28.47
CA GLY A 508 10.02 -10.66 -28.23
C GLY A 508 9.86 -12.04 -28.83
N VAL A 509 8.65 -12.62 -28.78
CA VAL A 509 8.34 -13.94 -29.40
C VAL A 509 8.57 -13.93 -30.88
N TYR A 510 7.98 -12.95 -31.57
CA TYR A 510 8.09 -12.83 -33.02
C TYR A 510 9.54 -12.66 -33.46
N VAL A 511 10.32 -11.89 -32.69
CA VAL A 511 11.75 -11.70 -32.95
C VAL A 511 12.53 -12.98 -32.72
N LEU A 512 12.30 -13.71 -31.63
CA LEU A 512 12.98 -14.99 -31.33
C LEU A 512 12.66 -16.03 -32.38
N LEU A 513 11.38 -16.24 -32.71
CA LEU A 513 10.95 -17.15 -33.77
C LEU A 513 11.57 -16.78 -35.13
N SER A 514 11.55 -15.50 -35.49
CA SER A 514 12.19 -15.01 -36.71
C SER A 514 13.67 -15.34 -36.76
N ASN A 515 14.38 -15.19 -35.63
CA ASN A 515 15.82 -15.49 -35.55
C ASN A 515 16.12 -16.99 -35.66
N ILE A 516 15.28 -17.87 -35.09
CA ILE A 516 15.42 -19.31 -35.16
C ILE A 516 15.18 -19.80 -36.56
N TYR A 517 14.12 -19.35 -37.22
CA TYR A 517 13.87 -19.67 -38.61
C TYR A 517 15.02 -19.19 -39.54
N ALA A 518 15.60 -18.02 -39.21
CA ALA A 518 16.76 -17.49 -39.95
C ALA A 518 18.00 -18.38 -39.72
N SER A 519 18.27 -18.85 -38.49
CA SER A 519 19.38 -19.78 -38.20
C SER A 519 19.24 -21.11 -38.93
N ASN A 520 18.01 -21.56 -39.16
CA ASN A 520 17.69 -22.78 -39.91
C ASN A 520 17.56 -22.56 -41.41
N ASN A 521 17.95 -21.37 -41.94
CA ASN A 521 17.82 -20.98 -43.36
C ASN A 521 16.37 -21.00 -43.89
N SER A 522 15.36 -21.06 -43.02
CA SER A 522 13.92 -21.08 -43.37
C SER A 522 13.39 -19.68 -43.64
N TRP A 523 13.89 -19.00 -44.65
CA TRP A 523 13.57 -17.59 -44.96
C TRP A 523 12.09 -17.34 -45.30
N ALA A 524 11.36 -18.34 -45.77
CA ALA A 524 9.93 -18.26 -46.02
C ALA A 524 9.15 -18.07 -44.68
N ASP A 525 9.54 -18.83 -43.64
CA ASP A 525 8.94 -18.73 -42.31
C ASP A 525 9.32 -17.40 -41.62
N VAL A 526 10.55 -16.92 -41.78
CA VAL A 526 10.96 -15.57 -41.33
C VAL A 526 10.03 -14.50 -41.90
N LYS A 527 9.78 -14.52 -43.21
CA LYS A 527 8.88 -13.55 -43.86
C LYS A 527 7.46 -13.66 -43.33
N ARG A 528 6.96 -14.87 -43.08
CA ARG A 528 5.61 -15.12 -42.55
C ARG A 528 5.48 -14.56 -41.14
N ILE A 529 6.41 -14.84 -40.25
CA ILE A 529 6.39 -14.37 -38.83
C ILE A 529 6.49 -12.85 -38.77
N ARG A 530 7.38 -12.21 -39.55
CA ARG A 530 7.49 -10.74 -39.60
C ARG A 530 6.28 -10.06 -40.21
N ARG A 531 5.57 -10.74 -41.14
CA ARG A 531 4.30 -10.23 -41.69
C ARG A 531 3.20 -10.30 -40.61
N SER A 532 3.05 -11.44 -39.92
CA SER A 532 2.08 -11.60 -38.82
C SER A 532 2.28 -10.56 -37.73
N MET A 533 3.54 -10.27 -37.33
CA MET A 533 3.86 -9.23 -36.37
C MET A 533 3.35 -7.84 -36.82
N ARG A 534 3.53 -7.50 -38.11
CA ARG A 534 3.06 -6.22 -38.68
C ARG A 534 1.54 -6.16 -38.78
N GLU A 535 0.89 -7.24 -39.23
CA GLU A 535 -0.56 -7.32 -39.36
C GLU A 535 -1.29 -7.18 -38.01
N LYS A 536 -0.66 -7.66 -36.93
CA LYS A 536 -1.15 -7.49 -35.54
C LYS A 536 -0.78 -6.14 -34.93
N GLY A 537 -0.09 -5.25 -35.64
CA GLY A 537 0.33 -3.94 -35.13
C GLY A 537 1.36 -3.98 -34.02
N ILE A 538 2.07 -5.10 -33.84
CA ILE A 538 3.04 -5.29 -32.76
C ILE A 538 4.35 -4.60 -33.12
N ILE A 539 4.73 -3.60 -32.31
CA ILE A 539 5.97 -2.84 -32.46
C ILE A 539 7.01 -3.41 -31.50
N LYS A 540 8.23 -3.58 -31.98
CA LYS A 540 9.35 -4.01 -31.13
C LYS A 540 9.67 -2.89 -30.12
N GLU A 541 9.62 -3.19 -28.84
CA GLU A 541 10.12 -2.30 -27.80
C GLU A 541 11.65 -2.19 -27.94
N PRO A 542 12.19 -0.95 -28.06
CA PRO A 542 13.64 -0.76 -28.12
C PRO A 542 14.27 -1.03 -26.75
N GLY A 543 15.47 -1.59 -26.73
CA GLY A 543 16.23 -1.70 -25.50
C GLY A 543 16.66 -0.33 -25.01
N SER A 544 16.57 -0.11 -23.70
CA SER A 544 17.05 1.10 -23.03
C SER A 544 18.15 0.77 -22.01
N SER A 545 19.03 1.73 -21.76
CA SER A 545 20.01 1.72 -20.68
C SER A 545 20.07 3.09 -20.04
N ALA A 546 20.40 3.14 -18.76
CA ALA A 546 20.52 4.41 -18.04
C ALA A 546 21.85 4.46 -17.28
N ILE A 547 22.40 5.67 -17.17
CA ILE A 547 23.57 5.98 -16.35
C ILE A 547 23.33 7.28 -15.57
N GLU A 548 23.78 7.32 -14.34
CA GLU A 548 23.75 8.53 -13.53
C GLU A 548 25.08 9.30 -13.68
N VAL A 549 24.99 10.58 -14.05
CA VAL A 549 26.13 11.48 -14.14
C VAL A 549 25.80 12.77 -13.39
N HIS A 550 26.57 13.09 -12.37
CA HIS A 550 26.36 14.27 -11.50
C HIS A 550 24.92 14.37 -10.93
N GLY A 551 24.36 13.25 -10.48
CA GLY A 551 23.02 13.18 -9.91
C GLY A 551 21.87 13.31 -10.91
N LYS A 552 22.15 13.24 -12.24
CA LYS A 552 21.16 13.21 -13.30
C LYS A 552 21.20 11.88 -14.01
N ALA A 553 20.05 11.22 -14.12
CA ALA A 553 19.90 9.99 -14.90
C ALA A 553 19.82 10.30 -16.39
N HIS A 554 20.76 9.78 -17.18
CA HIS A 554 20.78 9.83 -18.63
C HIS A 554 20.31 8.47 -19.17
N GLU A 555 19.21 8.47 -19.92
CA GLU A 555 18.66 7.27 -20.54
C GLU A 555 19.04 7.24 -22.03
N PHE A 556 19.44 6.07 -22.51
CA PHE A 556 19.79 5.82 -23.90
C PHE A 556 18.88 4.74 -24.45
N ILE A 557 18.18 5.06 -25.52
CA ILE A 557 17.29 4.14 -26.24
C ILE A 557 17.89 3.83 -27.59
N VAL A 558 17.80 2.58 -28.03
CA VAL A 558 18.32 2.17 -29.35
C VAL A 558 17.68 2.99 -30.47
N GLY A 559 18.50 3.73 -31.23
CA GLY A 559 18.07 4.58 -32.33
C GLY A 559 17.65 6.00 -31.94
N ASP A 560 17.73 6.36 -30.67
CA ASP A 560 17.51 7.73 -30.22
C ASP A 560 18.80 8.57 -30.36
N SER A 561 18.69 9.76 -30.92
CA SER A 561 19.77 10.73 -31.09
C SER A 561 19.57 12.02 -30.29
N ASN A 562 18.61 12.04 -29.36
CA ASN A 562 18.20 13.25 -28.66
C ASN A 562 19.13 13.69 -27.53
N HIS A 563 20.12 12.88 -27.15
CA HIS A 563 21.07 13.26 -26.11
C HIS A 563 21.92 14.46 -26.57
N PRO A 564 22.10 15.53 -25.76
CA PRO A 564 22.84 16.73 -26.14
C PRO A 564 24.29 16.45 -26.61
N GLN A 565 24.94 15.44 -26.05
CA GLN A 565 26.31 15.03 -26.39
C GLN A 565 26.36 13.76 -27.26
N ASN A 566 25.31 13.47 -28.02
CA ASN A 566 25.21 12.23 -28.80
C ASN A 566 26.38 12.04 -29.77
N THR A 567 26.81 13.09 -30.45
CA THR A 567 27.92 13.05 -31.42
C THR A 567 29.25 12.70 -30.72
N GLU A 568 29.54 13.36 -29.61
CA GLU A 568 30.76 13.14 -28.84
C GLU A 568 30.82 11.72 -28.24
N ILE A 569 29.68 11.24 -27.72
CA ILE A 569 29.55 9.88 -27.20
C ILE A 569 29.82 8.85 -28.30
N HIS A 570 29.25 9.02 -29.48
CA HIS A 570 29.45 8.11 -30.61
C HIS A 570 30.88 8.13 -31.15
N GLU A 571 31.54 9.28 -31.17
CA GLU A 571 32.95 9.39 -31.56
C GLU A 571 33.85 8.67 -30.55
N LEU A 572 33.63 8.88 -29.24
CA LEU A 572 34.39 8.21 -28.20
C LEU A 572 34.16 6.69 -28.23
N LEU A 573 32.93 6.23 -28.41
CA LEU A 573 32.61 4.80 -28.57
C LEU A 573 33.33 4.17 -29.77
N LYS A 574 33.44 4.87 -30.90
CA LYS A 574 34.20 4.41 -32.07
C LYS A 574 35.67 4.26 -31.75
N ILE A 575 36.26 5.23 -31.05
CA ILE A 575 37.67 5.19 -30.65
C ILE A 575 37.92 4.01 -29.70
N LEU A 576 37.09 3.86 -28.67
CA LEU A 576 37.18 2.75 -27.71
C LEU A 576 37.04 1.38 -28.39
N THR A 577 36.04 1.25 -29.29
CA THR A 577 35.83 0.03 -30.05
C THR A 577 37.05 -0.32 -30.92
N SER A 578 37.65 0.70 -31.54
CA SER A 578 38.87 0.49 -32.35
C SER A 578 40.07 0.08 -31.50
N GLN A 579 40.24 0.65 -30.29
CA GLN A 579 41.31 0.27 -29.38
C GLN A 579 41.17 -1.16 -28.86
N ILE A 580 39.94 -1.56 -28.44
CA ILE A 580 39.62 -2.92 -27.98
C ILE A 580 39.89 -3.94 -29.11
N TYR A 581 39.67 -3.56 -30.37
CA TYR A 581 39.94 -4.39 -31.53
C TYR A 581 41.44 -4.59 -31.77
N LEU A 582 42.23 -3.53 -31.57
CA LEU A 582 43.68 -3.56 -31.71
C LEU A 582 44.36 -4.39 -30.60
N GLU A 583 43.78 -4.44 -29.42
CA GLU A 583 44.28 -5.23 -28.29
C GLU A 583 43.85 -6.72 -28.31
N GLY A 584 43.13 -7.17 -29.35
CA GLY A 584 42.79 -8.58 -29.57
C GLY A 584 41.76 -9.19 -28.61
N HIS A 585 41.02 -8.36 -27.86
CA HIS A 585 40.00 -8.82 -26.91
C HIS A 585 38.65 -9.22 -27.52
N PHE A 586 38.45 -9.06 -28.84
CA PHE A 586 37.22 -9.47 -29.54
C PHE A 586 37.52 -10.47 -30.66
N THR A 587 36.89 -11.64 -30.64
CA THR A 587 36.78 -12.52 -31.78
C THR A 587 35.70 -12.03 -32.76
N HIS A 588 35.91 -12.31 -34.05
CA HIS A 588 35.13 -11.78 -35.21
C HIS A 588 33.59 -11.90 -35.18
N SER A 589 33.02 -12.53 -34.15
CA SER A 589 31.57 -12.84 -34.09
C SER A 589 30.65 -11.74 -33.61
N PHE A 590 31.17 -10.56 -33.18
CA PHE A 590 30.33 -9.49 -32.58
C PHE A 590 30.01 -8.31 -33.52
N LEU A 591 30.56 -8.27 -34.75
CA LEU A 591 30.43 -7.10 -35.66
C LEU A 591 29.36 -7.21 -36.75
N ILE A 592 28.53 -8.23 -36.75
CA ILE A 592 27.42 -8.32 -37.71
C ILE A 592 26.11 -8.42 -36.92
N ARG A 593 25.67 -7.28 -36.38
CA ARG A 593 24.23 -7.02 -36.10
C ARG A 593 23.97 -5.54 -35.80
#